data_096801a8755a336397a8a4a576eb36cc
#
_entry.id   096801a8755a336397a8a4a576eb36cc
#
_cell.length_a   1.000
_cell.length_b   1.000
_cell.length_c   1.000
_cell.angle_alpha   90.00
_cell.angle_beta   90.00
_cell.angle_gamma   90.00
#
_symmetry.space_group_name_H-M   'P 1'
#
loop_
_entity.id
_entity.type
_entity.pdbx_description
1 polymer ?
#
loop_
_entity_poly.entity_id
_entity_poly.type
_entity_poly.pdbx_seq_one_letter_code
_entity_poly.pdbx_strand_id
1 'polypeptide(L)'
;AWLGLCLFASYATDIITAVDTFSWLRLLAIAVTAVGLFMIARSEREHISYKKIAVPLFFYLLSKFGYGFIITASAPYISSYFALLFGLILLAAVLVPFVHPIRMIKDKPKGCAFVALTKIPNALGLVLENAVIATSMTNYSFIQPMIMVALFFIGLIRKESTKPLNIIGSIVSVSYTHLTLPTNS
;
A
#
# COMPACT_ATOMS: atom_id res chain seq x y z
N ALA A 1 -12.30 5.04 -3.75
CA ALA A 1 -12.63 4.51 -5.08
C ALA A 1 -11.41 3.93 -5.80
N TRP A 2 -10.30 4.67 -5.92
CA TRP A 2 -9.08 4.21 -6.63
C TRP A 2 -8.44 2.97 -6.01
N LEU A 3 -8.37 2.89 -4.67
CA LEU A 3 -7.86 1.69 -3.98
C LEU A 3 -8.70 0.45 -4.27
N GLY A 4 -10.02 0.58 -4.36
CA GLY A 4 -10.90 -0.51 -4.76
C GLY A 4 -10.59 -1.00 -6.18
N LEU A 5 -10.35 -0.08 -7.13
CA LEU A 5 -9.95 -0.45 -8.49
C LEU A 5 -8.62 -1.21 -8.52
N CYS A 6 -7.65 -0.78 -7.68
CA CYS A 6 -6.37 -1.47 -7.56
C CYS A 6 -6.53 -2.91 -7.05
N LEU A 7 -7.44 -3.16 -6.10
CA LEU A 7 -7.74 -4.51 -5.60
C LEU A 7 -8.23 -5.43 -6.72
N PHE A 8 -9.17 -4.96 -7.55
CA PHE A 8 -9.65 -5.74 -8.70
C PHE A 8 -8.55 -6.00 -9.71
N ALA A 9 -7.75 -4.96 -10.04
CA ALA A 9 -6.66 -5.09 -10.99
C ALA A 9 -5.59 -6.08 -10.49
N SER A 10 -5.24 -6.05 -9.21
CA SER A 10 -4.28 -6.97 -8.59
C SER A 10 -4.78 -8.41 -8.62
N TYR A 11 -6.06 -8.64 -8.30
CA TYR A 11 -6.66 -9.97 -8.35
C TYR A 11 -6.70 -10.53 -9.78
N ALA A 12 -7.06 -9.68 -10.75
CA ALA A 12 -7.01 -10.08 -12.16
C ALA A 12 -5.58 -10.46 -12.60
N THR A 13 -4.57 -9.71 -12.12
CA THR A 13 -3.17 -10.02 -12.42
C THR A 13 -2.73 -11.35 -11.82
N ASP A 14 -3.07 -11.63 -10.56
CA ASP A 14 -2.73 -12.91 -9.90
C ASP A 14 -3.38 -14.11 -10.62
N ILE A 15 -4.60 -13.96 -11.16
CA ILE A 15 -5.23 -14.99 -11.99
C ILE A 15 -4.50 -15.16 -13.32
N ILE A 16 -4.16 -14.06 -14.01
CA ILE A 16 -3.47 -14.10 -15.32
C ILE A 16 -2.07 -14.70 -15.18
N THR A 17 -1.37 -14.40 -14.09
CA THR A 17 -0.02 -14.94 -13.81
C THR A 17 -0.05 -16.32 -13.17
N ALA A 18 -1.21 -16.94 -13.02
CA ALA A 18 -1.41 -18.25 -12.39
C ALA A 18 -0.86 -18.36 -10.95
N VAL A 19 -0.71 -17.24 -10.28
CA VAL A 19 -0.36 -17.17 -8.84
C VAL A 19 -1.55 -17.60 -7.99
N ASP A 20 -2.77 -17.33 -8.47
CA ASP A 20 -4.01 -17.66 -7.77
C ASP A 20 -5.07 -18.22 -8.72
N THR A 21 -6.03 -18.95 -8.16
CA THR A 21 -7.18 -19.49 -8.89
C THR A 21 -8.40 -18.60 -8.72
N PHE A 22 -9.26 -18.56 -9.76
CA PHE A 22 -10.48 -17.78 -9.67
C PHE A 22 -11.39 -18.29 -8.53
N SER A 23 -11.80 -17.39 -7.64
CA SER A 23 -12.71 -17.69 -6.55
C SER A 23 -13.79 -16.61 -6.42
N TRP A 24 -15.05 -17.01 -6.48
CA TRP A 24 -16.21 -16.13 -6.27
C TRP A 24 -16.20 -15.48 -4.89
N LEU A 25 -15.73 -16.21 -3.87
CA LEU A 25 -15.64 -15.70 -2.50
C LEU A 25 -14.64 -14.53 -2.42
N ARG A 26 -13.47 -14.67 -3.06
CA ARG A 26 -12.46 -13.61 -3.11
C ARG A 26 -12.94 -12.39 -3.90
N LEU A 27 -13.61 -12.62 -5.04
CA LEU A 27 -14.18 -11.52 -5.82
C LEU A 27 -15.21 -10.74 -5.00
N LEU A 28 -16.10 -11.44 -4.30
CA LEU A 28 -17.09 -10.82 -3.42
C LEU A 28 -16.44 -10.04 -2.28
N ALA A 29 -15.39 -10.58 -1.67
CA ALA A 29 -14.65 -9.91 -0.61
C ALA A 29 -13.97 -8.63 -1.11
N ILE A 30 -13.35 -8.67 -2.29
CA ILE A 30 -12.77 -7.48 -2.93
C ILE A 30 -13.85 -6.43 -3.19
N ALA A 31 -15.02 -6.83 -3.71
CA ALA A 31 -16.13 -5.93 -3.96
C ALA A 31 -16.62 -5.26 -2.67
N VAL A 32 -16.80 -6.03 -1.60
CA VAL A 32 -17.24 -5.49 -0.30
C VAL A 32 -16.19 -4.57 0.32
N THR A 33 -14.91 -4.93 0.24
CA THR A 33 -13.81 -4.07 0.68
C THR A 33 -13.79 -2.75 -0.11
N ALA A 34 -13.98 -2.81 -1.42
CA ALA A 34 -14.04 -1.61 -2.26
C ALA A 34 -15.22 -0.70 -1.90
N VAL A 35 -16.38 -1.28 -1.57
CA VAL A 35 -17.55 -0.53 -1.06
C VAL A 35 -17.23 0.12 0.28
N GLY A 36 -16.64 -0.59 1.23
CA GLY A 36 -16.21 -0.04 2.52
C GLY A 36 -15.24 1.14 2.36
N LEU A 37 -14.24 1.01 1.51
CA LEU A 37 -13.31 2.09 1.17
C LEU A 37 -14.00 3.28 0.50
N PHE A 38 -14.99 3.03 -0.34
CA PHE A 38 -15.79 4.10 -0.96
C PHE A 38 -16.63 4.86 0.07
N MET A 39 -17.22 4.15 1.05
CA MET A 39 -17.97 4.77 2.14
C MET A 39 -17.08 5.67 2.99
N ILE A 40 -15.87 5.23 3.36
CA ILE A 40 -14.88 6.03 4.09
C ILE A 40 -14.51 7.27 3.28
N ALA A 41 -14.14 7.10 2.02
CA ALA A 41 -13.75 8.19 1.13
C ALA A 41 -14.87 9.23 0.92
N ARG A 42 -16.13 8.80 0.94
CA ARG A 42 -17.28 9.70 0.81
C ARG A 42 -17.53 10.51 2.09
N SER A 43 -17.22 9.93 3.25
CA SER A 43 -17.38 10.58 4.55
C SER A 43 -16.40 11.73 4.76
N GLU A 44 -15.20 11.64 4.19
CA GLU A 44 -14.11 12.62 4.37
C GLU A 44 -14.08 13.69 3.26
N ARG A 45 -15.15 13.88 2.52
CA ARG A 45 -15.22 14.91 1.49
C ARG A 45 -15.13 16.33 2.08
N GLU A 46 -13.91 16.75 2.36
CA GLU A 46 -13.55 18.15 2.33
C GLU A 46 -13.24 18.58 0.89
N HIS A 47 -13.35 19.89 0.59
CA HIS A 47 -13.24 20.48 -0.76
C HIS A 47 -11.89 20.23 -1.47
N ILE A 48 -11.54 18.99 -1.69
CA ILE A 48 -10.36 18.62 -2.47
C ILE A 48 -10.70 18.72 -3.96
N SER A 49 -10.01 19.59 -4.67
CA SER A 49 -10.14 19.70 -6.12
C SER A 49 -9.55 18.44 -6.78
N TYR A 50 -10.42 17.46 -7.05
CA TYR A 50 -10.05 16.17 -7.68
C TYR A 50 -9.25 16.35 -8.97
N LYS A 51 -9.52 17.41 -9.75
CA LYS A 51 -8.79 17.71 -11.00
C LYS A 51 -7.29 17.96 -10.78
N LYS A 52 -6.92 18.60 -9.67
CA LYS A 52 -5.50 18.89 -9.37
C LYS A 52 -4.73 17.67 -8.89
N ILE A 53 -5.42 16.71 -8.28
CA ILE A 53 -4.81 15.53 -7.67
C ILE A 53 -4.88 14.30 -8.61
N ALA A 54 -5.79 14.31 -9.59
CA ALA A 54 -6.02 13.15 -10.46
C ALA A 54 -4.74 12.69 -11.20
N VAL A 55 -3.97 13.62 -11.75
CA VAL A 55 -2.75 13.29 -12.51
C VAL A 55 -1.65 12.73 -11.61
N PRO A 56 -1.24 13.39 -10.51
CA PRO A 56 -0.27 12.81 -9.57
C PRO A 56 -0.73 11.48 -8.99
N LEU A 57 -2.01 11.35 -8.66
CA LEU A 57 -2.59 10.11 -8.13
C LEU A 57 -2.54 8.97 -9.15
N PHE A 58 -2.86 9.25 -10.40
CA PHE A 58 -2.75 8.26 -11.49
C PHE A 58 -1.32 7.72 -11.62
N PHE A 59 -0.32 8.59 -11.68
CA PHE A 59 1.09 8.19 -11.77
C PHE A 59 1.54 7.43 -10.52
N TYR A 60 1.12 7.84 -9.33
CA TYR A 60 1.40 7.13 -8.10
C TYR A 60 0.85 5.70 -8.12
N LEU A 61 -0.42 5.53 -8.51
CA LEU A 61 -1.06 4.22 -8.57
C LEU A 61 -0.44 3.34 -9.66
N LEU A 62 -0.14 3.92 -10.83
CA LEU A 62 0.54 3.21 -11.91
C LEU A 62 1.93 2.73 -11.47
N SER A 63 2.71 3.59 -10.80
CA SER A 63 4.02 3.22 -10.28
C SER A 63 3.94 2.15 -9.20
N LYS A 64 2.97 2.26 -8.27
CA LYS A 64 2.75 1.28 -7.23
C LYS A 64 2.34 -0.08 -7.79
N PHE A 65 1.41 -0.09 -8.74
CA PHE A 65 0.97 -1.31 -9.43
C PHE A 65 2.11 -1.92 -10.24
N GLY A 66 2.83 -1.11 -11.03
CA GLY A 66 3.97 -1.55 -11.82
C GLY A 66 5.09 -2.14 -10.96
N TYR A 67 5.40 -1.51 -9.82
CA TYR A 67 6.36 -2.05 -8.85
C TYR A 67 5.91 -3.42 -8.32
N GLY A 68 4.67 -3.54 -7.87
CA GLY A 68 4.12 -4.81 -7.39
C GLY A 68 4.19 -5.90 -8.45
N PHE A 69 3.79 -5.58 -9.69
CA PHE A 69 3.84 -6.51 -10.82
C PHE A 69 5.26 -7.00 -11.11
N ILE A 70 6.24 -6.09 -11.16
CA ILE A 70 7.64 -6.45 -11.40
C ILE A 70 8.17 -7.38 -10.30
N ILE A 71 7.90 -7.07 -9.03
CA ILE A 71 8.36 -7.91 -7.91
C ILE A 71 7.70 -9.30 -7.97
N THR A 72 6.39 -9.37 -8.17
CA THR A 72 5.67 -10.66 -8.27
C THR A 72 6.17 -11.47 -9.46
N ALA A 73 6.34 -10.87 -10.64
CA ALA A 73 6.83 -11.55 -11.83
C ALA A 73 8.30 -12.00 -11.70
N SER A 74 9.12 -11.28 -10.95
CA SER A 74 10.53 -11.62 -10.73
C SER A 74 10.76 -12.59 -9.55
N ALA A 75 9.78 -12.77 -8.68
CA ALA A 75 9.90 -13.62 -7.47
C ALA A 75 10.37 -15.06 -7.72
N PRO A 76 9.99 -15.76 -8.81
CA PRO A 76 10.51 -17.09 -9.12
C PRO A 76 12.01 -17.11 -9.47
N TYR A 77 12.58 -15.99 -9.90
CA TYR A 77 13.94 -15.90 -10.42
C TYR A 77 14.91 -15.23 -9.46
N ILE A 78 14.41 -14.27 -8.67
CA ILE A 78 15.24 -13.41 -7.82
C ILE A 78 14.55 -13.27 -6.46
N SER A 79 15.32 -13.41 -5.37
CA SER A 79 14.80 -13.14 -4.02
C SER A 79 14.23 -11.72 -3.94
N SER A 80 13.05 -11.58 -3.36
CA SER A 80 12.36 -10.29 -3.20
C SER A 80 13.20 -9.26 -2.41
N TYR A 81 14.03 -9.73 -1.46
CA TYR A 81 14.95 -8.88 -0.71
C TYR A 81 16.08 -8.35 -1.57
N PHE A 82 16.60 -9.19 -2.48
CA PHE A 82 17.64 -8.76 -3.42
C PHE A 82 17.09 -7.74 -4.43
N ALA A 83 15.89 -7.99 -4.96
CA ALA A 83 15.20 -7.04 -5.85
C ALA A 83 14.95 -5.69 -5.16
N LEU A 84 14.52 -5.69 -3.88
CA LEU A 84 14.35 -4.49 -3.08
C LEU A 84 15.68 -3.74 -2.88
N LEU A 85 16.74 -4.45 -2.46
CA LEU A 85 18.05 -3.85 -2.24
C LEU A 85 18.60 -3.21 -3.52
N PHE A 86 18.50 -3.92 -4.64
CA PHE A 86 18.94 -3.41 -5.94
C PHE A 86 18.14 -2.18 -6.37
N GLY A 87 16.82 -2.21 -6.20
CA GLY A 87 15.94 -1.07 -6.47
C GLY A 87 16.29 0.16 -5.63
N LEU A 88 16.60 -0.02 -4.34
CA LEU A 88 17.02 1.08 -3.46
C LEU A 88 18.39 1.65 -3.83
N ILE A 89 19.34 0.80 -4.23
CA ILE A 89 20.66 1.25 -4.71
C ILE A 89 20.49 2.06 -6.00
N LEU A 90 19.69 1.56 -6.95
CA LEU A 90 19.43 2.26 -8.20
C LEU A 90 18.77 3.62 -7.95
N LEU A 91 17.75 3.65 -7.08
CA LEU A 91 17.08 4.90 -6.69
C LEU A 91 18.05 5.88 -6.05
N ALA A 92 18.90 5.41 -5.14
CA ALA A 92 19.94 6.23 -4.52
C ALA A 92 20.92 6.78 -5.56
N ALA A 93 21.39 5.95 -6.48
CA ALA A 93 22.30 6.37 -7.57
C ALA A 93 21.69 7.47 -8.44
N VAL A 94 20.40 7.38 -8.74
CA VAL A 94 19.66 8.41 -9.51
C VAL A 94 19.47 9.70 -8.72
N LEU A 95 19.20 9.61 -7.42
CA LEU A 95 18.86 10.78 -6.59
C LEU A 95 20.08 11.53 -6.04
N VAL A 96 21.19 10.84 -5.76
CA VAL A 96 22.42 11.45 -5.17
C VAL A 96 22.90 12.69 -5.94
N PRO A 97 22.95 12.72 -7.27
CA PRO A 97 23.37 13.91 -8.02
C PRO A 97 22.50 15.16 -7.77
N PHE A 98 21.21 14.97 -7.47
CA PHE A 98 20.26 16.06 -7.28
C PHE A 98 20.19 16.56 -5.82
N VAL A 99 20.48 15.69 -4.83
CA VAL A 99 20.22 15.99 -3.42
C VAL A 99 21.45 16.55 -2.70
N HIS A 100 22.66 16.39 -3.21
CA HIS A 100 23.93 16.83 -2.56
C HIS A 100 24.02 16.40 -1.08
N PRO A 101 23.97 15.08 -0.77
CA PRO A 101 23.79 14.57 0.60
C PRO A 101 24.88 15.01 1.56
N ILE A 102 26.12 15.13 1.08
CA ILE A 102 27.28 15.56 1.93
C ILE A 102 27.07 16.99 2.46
N ARG A 103 26.57 17.90 1.62
CA ARG A 103 26.27 19.26 2.05
C ARG A 103 25.14 19.30 3.07
N MET A 104 24.08 18.53 2.83
CA MET A 104 22.94 18.43 3.73
C MET A 104 23.31 17.93 5.13
N ILE A 105 24.19 16.91 5.20
CA ILE A 105 24.69 16.35 6.48
C ILE A 105 25.55 17.39 7.21
N LYS A 106 26.41 18.14 6.51
CA LYS A 106 27.25 19.18 7.12
C LYS A 106 26.43 20.33 7.65
N ASP A 107 25.42 20.79 6.90
CA ASP A 107 24.63 21.97 7.25
C ASP A 107 23.64 21.69 8.40
N LYS A 108 23.06 20.47 8.46
CA LYS A 108 22.01 20.10 9.46
C LYS A 108 22.20 18.67 10.00
N PRO A 109 23.29 18.37 10.73
CA PRO A 109 23.59 17.00 11.16
C PRO A 109 22.54 16.39 12.10
N LYS A 110 22.02 17.18 13.05
CA LYS A 110 20.96 16.72 13.98
C LYS A 110 19.65 16.40 13.26
N GLY A 111 19.27 17.22 12.28
CA GLY A 111 18.08 16.98 11.46
C GLY A 111 18.22 15.71 10.61
N CYS A 112 19.37 15.50 10.00
CA CYS A 112 19.65 14.29 9.24
C CYS A 112 19.62 13.04 10.12
N ALA A 113 20.19 13.09 11.33
CA ALA A 113 20.17 11.98 12.29
C ALA A 113 18.73 11.65 12.73
N PHE A 114 17.90 12.67 13.01
CA PHE A 114 16.50 12.46 13.35
C PHE A 114 15.72 11.82 12.21
N VAL A 115 15.89 12.32 10.98
CA VAL A 115 15.24 11.72 9.79
C VAL A 115 15.71 10.28 9.59
N ALA A 116 17.00 9.99 9.73
CA ALA A 116 17.51 8.62 9.62
C ALA A 116 16.89 7.69 10.66
N LEU A 117 16.76 8.13 11.91
CA LEU A 117 16.12 7.35 12.97
C LEU A 117 14.66 7.05 12.67
N THR A 118 13.89 8.02 12.16
CA THR A 118 12.47 7.82 11.80
C THR A 118 12.31 6.90 10.57
N LYS A 119 13.36 6.71 9.78
CA LYS A 119 13.35 5.81 8.62
C LYS A 119 13.56 4.34 8.97
N ILE A 120 14.05 4.01 10.18
CA ILE A 120 14.23 2.62 10.60
C ILE A 120 12.91 1.83 10.60
N PRO A 121 11.83 2.29 11.28
CA PRO A 121 10.54 1.61 11.22
C PRO A 121 9.98 1.53 9.79
N ASN A 122 10.18 2.59 9.00
CA ASN A 122 9.75 2.61 7.61
C ASN A 122 10.50 1.57 6.75
N ALA A 123 11.80 1.39 6.97
CA ALA A 123 12.59 0.37 6.27
C ALA A 123 12.13 -1.04 6.62
N LEU A 124 11.83 -1.31 7.90
CA LEU A 124 11.25 -2.59 8.33
C LEU A 124 9.89 -2.83 7.66
N GLY A 125 9.02 -1.82 7.63
CA GLY A 125 7.75 -1.89 6.93
C GLY A 125 7.92 -2.22 5.45
N LEU A 126 8.88 -1.59 4.77
CA LEU A 126 9.17 -1.81 3.37
C LEU A 126 9.66 -3.24 3.08
N VAL A 127 10.48 -3.81 3.97
CA VAL A 127 10.95 -5.21 3.87
C VAL A 127 9.77 -6.18 4.00
N LEU A 128 8.89 -5.97 4.99
CA LEU A 128 7.69 -6.79 5.18
C LEU A 128 6.72 -6.66 4.00
N GLU A 129 6.47 -5.44 3.54
CA GLU A 129 5.62 -5.16 2.37
C GLU A 129 6.15 -5.91 1.14
N ASN A 130 7.47 -5.86 0.90
CA ASN A 130 8.10 -6.53 -0.23
C ASN A 130 8.00 -8.06 -0.15
N ALA A 131 8.07 -8.64 1.05
CA ALA A 131 7.85 -10.06 1.25
C ALA A 131 6.41 -10.48 0.88
N VAL A 132 5.41 -9.66 1.23
CA VAL A 132 4.00 -9.91 0.87
C VAL A 132 3.78 -9.77 -0.63
N ILE A 133 4.37 -8.75 -1.28
CA ILE A 133 4.28 -8.56 -2.74
C ILE A 133 4.76 -9.81 -3.47
N ALA A 134 5.88 -10.40 -3.01
CA ALA A 134 6.46 -11.58 -3.65
C ALA A 134 5.55 -12.82 -3.61
N THR A 135 4.61 -12.88 -2.67
CA THR A 135 3.67 -14.01 -2.57
C THR A 135 2.42 -13.81 -3.41
N SER A 136 1.85 -12.62 -3.44
CA SER A 136 0.61 -12.32 -4.16
C SER A 136 0.38 -10.81 -4.26
N MET A 137 0.04 -10.37 -5.44
CA MET A 137 -0.30 -8.97 -5.69
C MET A 137 -1.63 -8.58 -5.04
N THR A 138 -2.56 -9.52 -4.93
CA THR A 138 -3.83 -9.34 -4.22
C THR A 138 -3.58 -9.08 -2.74
N ASN A 139 -2.78 -9.92 -2.07
CA ASN A 139 -2.44 -9.76 -0.66
C ASN A 139 -1.74 -8.42 -0.40
N TYR A 140 -0.82 -8.01 -1.27
CA TYR A 140 -0.19 -6.70 -1.21
C TYR A 140 -1.20 -5.56 -1.27
N SER A 141 -2.17 -5.64 -2.18
CA SER A 141 -3.18 -4.59 -2.35
C SER A 141 -4.10 -4.44 -1.13
N PHE A 142 -4.25 -5.48 -0.30
CA PHE A 142 -4.98 -5.41 0.97
C PHE A 142 -4.22 -4.69 2.09
N ILE A 143 -2.90 -4.56 2.03
CA ILE A 143 -2.12 -3.87 3.07
C ILE A 143 -2.62 -2.44 3.29
N GLN A 144 -2.89 -1.71 2.22
CA GLN A 144 -3.32 -0.32 2.32
C GLN A 144 -4.69 -0.14 3.01
N PRO A 145 -5.74 -0.91 2.65
CA PRO A 145 -6.99 -0.96 3.42
C PRO A 145 -6.78 -1.31 4.90
N MET A 146 -5.93 -2.29 5.21
CA MET A 146 -5.65 -2.67 6.60
C MET A 146 -4.98 -1.55 7.39
N ILE A 147 -4.03 -0.82 6.78
CA ILE A 147 -3.41 0.35 7.41
C ILE A 147 -4.46 1.43 7.69
N MET A 148 -5.35 1.72 6.74
CA MET A 148 -6.42 2.70 6.94
C MET A 148 -7.33 2.34 8.11
N VAL A 149 -7.67 1.06 8.24
CA VAL A 149 -8.46 0.55 9.35
C VAL A 149 -7.71 0.64 10.68
N ALA A 150 -6.44 0.27 10.71
CA ALA A 150 -5.60 0.40 11.91
C ALA A 150 -5.50 1.87 12.36
N LEU A 151 -5.29 2.79 11.43
CA LEU A 151 -5.28 4.23 11.72
C LEU A 151 -6.64 4.72 12.23
N PHE A 152 -7.74 4.20 11.70
CA PHE A 152 -9.07 4.51 12.20
C PHE A 152 -9.26 4.07 13.65
N PHE A 153 -8.83 2.86 14.03
CA PHE A 153 -8.88 2.40 15.42
C PHE A 153 -7.99 3.25 16.34
N ILE A 154 -6.80 3.64 15.88
CA ILE A 154 -5.94 4.57 16.64
C ILE A 154 -6.66 5.91 16.85
N GLY A 155 -7.33 6.45 15.85
CA GLY A 155 -8.14 7.68 15.94
C GLY A 155 -9.28 7.54 16.96
N LEU A 156 -9.96 6.38 17.00
CA LEU A 156 -10.98 6.08 18.01
C LEU A 156 -10.40 6.11 19.43
N ILE A 157 -9.26 5.46 19.65
CA ILE A 157 -8.57 5.44 20.95
C ILE A 157 -8.18 6.87 21.37
N ARG A 158 -7.76 7.68 20.42
CA ARG A 158 -7.41 9.10 20.65
C ARG A 158 -8.62 10.02 20.81
N LYS A 159 -9.84 9.45 20.77
CA LYS A 159 -11.11 10.21 20.87
C LYS A 159 -11.26 11.29 19.78
N GLU A 160 -10.68 11.07 18.61
CA GLU A 160 -10.90 11.93 17.46
C GLU A 160 -12.37 11.78 17.00
N SER A 161 -13.01 12.89 16.59
CA SER A 161 -14.40 12.86 16.14
C SER A 161 -14.55 12.03 14.88
N THR A 162 -15.18 10.87 14.98
CA THR A 162 -15.38 9.95 13.86
C THR A 162 -16.81 10.01 13.37
N LYS A 163 -17.00 10.14 12.07
CA LYS A 163 -18.33 10.08 11.44
C LYS A 163 -18.82 8.62 11.44
N PRO A 164 -20.12 8.37 11.68
CA PRO A 164 -20.67 6.99 11.71
C PRO A 164 -20.39 6.22 10.42
N LEU A 165 -20.32 6.90 9.28
CA LEU A 165 -20.02 6.28 7.99
C LEU A 165 -18.59 5.70 7.93
N ASN A 166 -17.63 6.32 8.63
CA ASN A 166 -16.26 5.81 8.72
C ASN A 166 -16.19 4.54 9.57
N ILE A 167 -16.99 4.47 10.64
CA ILE A 167 -17.09 3.29 11.51
C ILE A 167 -17.63 2.11 10.70
N ILE A 168 -18.76 2.29 10.04
CA ILE A 168 -19.41 1.24 9.24
C ILE A 168 -18.49 0.81 8.09
N GLY A 169 -17.90 1.75 7.34
CA GLY A 169 -16.99 1.46 6.24
C GLY A 169 -15.75 0.68 6.68
N SER A 170 -15.19 1.00 7.84
CA SER A 170 -14.04 0.29 8.41
C SER A 170 -14.39 -1.13 8.84
N ILE A 171 -15.52 -1.33 9.53
CA ILE A 171 -16.00 -2.67 9.93
C ILE A 171 -16.24 -3.53 8.69
N VAL A 172 -16.93 -2.99 7.69
CA VAL A 172 -17.21 -3.68 6.42
C VAL A 172 -15.91 -4.06 5.71
N SER A 173 -14.92 -3.16 5.66
CA SER A 173 -13.63 -3.42 5.02
C SER A 173 -12.83 -4.52 5.73
N VAL A 174 -12.87 -4.59 7.07
CA VAL A 174 -12.13 -5.60 7.86
C VAL A 174 -12.79 -6.96 7.84
N SER A 175 -14.12 -7.02 7.97
CA SER A 175 -14.82 -8.29 8.09
C SER A 175 -14.56 -9.22 6.91
N TYR A 176 -14.36 -8.67 5.72
CA TYR A 176 -14.08 -9.46 4.52
C TYR A 176 -12.61 -9.72 4.27
N THR A 177 -11.70 -8.90 4.80
CA THR A 177 -10.24 -9.16 4.70
C THR A 177 -9.87 -10.45 5.44
N HIS A 178 -10.52 -10.74 6.57
CA HIS A 178 -10.31 -11.98 7.32
C HIS A 178 -10.84 -13.25 6.62
N LEU A 179 -11.86 -13.11 5.78
CA LEU A 179 -12.43 -14.25 5.05
C LEU A 179 -11.60 -14.67 3.81
N THR A 180 -10.66 -13.84 3.38
CA THR A 180 -9.88 -14.04 2.13
C THR A 180 -8.42 -14.36 2.34
N LEU A 181 -7.90 -14.17 3.56
CA LEU A 181 -6.57 -14.67 3.88
C LEU A 181 -6.62 -16.19 3.82
N PRO A 182 -5.71 -16.85 3.08
CA PRO A 182 -5.64 -18.31 3.09
C PRO A 182 -5.42 -18.75 4.54
N THR A 183 -6.43 -19.36 5.13
CA THR A 183 -6.23 -20.19 6.30
C THR A 183 -5.36 -21.33 5.82
N ASN A 184 -4.06 -21.26 6.11
CA ASN A 184 -3.16 -22.38 5.93
C ASN A 184 -3.67 -23.52 6.83
N SER A 185 -4.51 -24.35 6.25
CA SER A 185 -4.83 -25.70 6.74
C SER A 185 -4.02 -26.71 5.97
#